data_2fba3525eec76b5bf4640e46429bad1c
#
_entry.id   2fba3525eec76b5bf4640e46429bad1c
#
_cell.length_a   1.000
_cell.length_b   1.000
_cell.length_c   1.000
_cell.angle_alpha   90.00
_cell.angle_beta   90.00
_cell.angle_gamma   90.00
#
_symmetry.space_group_name_H-M   'P 1'
#
loop_
_entity.id
_entity.type
_entity.pdbx_description
1 polymer ?
#
loop_
_entity_poly.entity_id
_entity_poly.type
_entity_poly.pdbx_seq_one_letter_code
_entity_poly.pdbx_strand_id
1 'polypeptide(L)'
;MSLRRYAALATPAIAALCLSWTATAATAQTPAQKPATFTLANGMQVVVISDRRTPVVTHMLWYKVGSADEVPGKSGLAHFLEHLMFKGTAKHPAGAFSKQVTLFGGSENAFTSSDYTGYFQRVTKDKLPVMMEMEADRMTGLVLKDDVVLPERDVVLEEFNQRVANSPDAQLGQQMMAALYLNHPYGRPVIGWKQEIEKLNREDALAFYKLHYAPNNAILIIAGDVSGDEVRPLAERTYGQVPAQPAIPAQRVRAQEPPPPYAARTVTLADPRVEQASVRRYYVAPSAITGAAGESAALQVLAQVMGSGTSSYLHRALVLDKQIAISASAWYSGLALDSTQFGVSATPKPGVDFAQIEQVFDSVIADIAQNGVRAEDLERVKNQLIADTIYAQDNQATLARWYGSAMVIGLSPDDVQSWPTRVRAVTSDQVRDAARAWLDKRRSVTGYLIKDTAPKREEKRS
;
A
#
# COMPACT_ATOMS: atom_id res chain seq x y z
N MET A 1 65.10 31.06 47.09
CA MET A 1 65.80 30.14 48.00
C MET A 1 65.30 28.75 47.56
N SER A 2 66.19 28.05 46.82
CA SER A 2 67.11 26.99 47.23
C SER A 2 66.37 25.65 47.42
N LEU A 3 66.51 24.76 46.42
CA LEU A 3 67.45 23.58 46.36
C LEU A 3 66.76 22.29 46.86
N ARG A 4 66.72 21.24 46.23
CA ARG A 4 67.50 20.19 45.53
C ARG A 4 66.78 18.88 45.53
N ARG A 5 66.73 18.24 44.37
CA ARG A 5 67.19 16.91 44.00
C ARG A 5 66.92 15.72 44.96
N TYR A 6 66.29 14.66 44.46
CA TYR A 6 66.93 13.36 44.20
C TYR A 6 66.07 12.50 43.24
N ALA A 7 66.79 11.96 42.27
CA ALA A 7 66.27 10.99 41.32
C ALA A 7 66.35 9.55 41.87
N ALA A 8 65.33 8.71 41.59
CA ALA A 8 65.49 7.30 41.70
C ALA A 8 64.75 6.67 40.51
N LEU A 9 65.52 5.98 39.69
CA LEU A 9 65.07 5.17 38.52
C LEU A 9 64.33 3.93 39.02
N ALA A 10 63.12 3.71 38.52
CA ALA A 10 62.43 2.41 38.57
C ALA A 10 61.79 2.13 37.21
N THR A 11 62.31 1.12 36.54
CA THR A 11 61.80 0.52 35.29
C THR A 11 60.42 -0.09 35.50
N PRO A 12 59.43 0.21 34.65
CA PRO A 12 58.22 -0.59 34.65
C PRO A 12 58.32 -1.76 33.65
N ALA A 13 58.06 -2.94 34.13
CA ALA A 13 57.83 -4.13 33.35
C ALA A 13 56.54 -3.96 32.52
N ILE A 14 56.65 -4.04 31.20
CA ILE A 14 55.51 -4.06 30.27
C ILE A 14 54.89 -5.47 30.35
N ALA A 15 53.75 -5.58 31.04
CA ALA A 15 52.85 -6.74 30.94
C ALA A 15 52.03 -6.61 29.67
N ALA A 16 52.32 -7.42 28.67
CA ALA A 16 51.54 -7.54 27.45
C ALA A 16 50.22 -8.24 27.79
N LEU A 17 49.11 -7.48 27.86
CA LEU A 17 47.76 -8.00 27.96
C LEU A 17 47.30 -8.42 26.54
N CYS A 18 47.38 -9.70 26.24
CA CYS A 18 46.73 -10.28 25.08
C CYS A 18 45.22 -10.21 25.26
N LEU A 19 44.55 -9.20 24.70
CA LEU A 19 43.10 -9.20 24.51
C LEU A 19 42.80 -10.22 23.40
N SER A 20 42.34 -11.39 23.79
CA SER A 20 41.65 -12.34 22.87
C SER A 20 40.30 -11.76 22.49
N TRP A 21 40.22 -11.20 21.30
CA TRP A 21 38.94 -10.90 20.67
C TRP A 21 38.27 -12.25 20.34
N THR A 22 37.35 -12.67 21.19
CA THR A 22 36.38 -13.68 20.79
C THR A 22 35.48 -13.07 19.74
N ALA A 23 35.66 -13.44 18.48
CA ALA A 23 34.73 -13.14 17.41
C ALA A 23 33.39 -13.77 17.84
N THR A 24 32.46 -12.96 18.30
CA THR A 24 31.06 -13.33 18.45
C THR A 24 30.60 -13.72 17.04
N ALA A 25 30.40 -15.04 16.85
CA ALA A 25 29.78 -15.56 15.65
C ALA A 25 28.45 -14.80 15.48
N ALA A 26 28.34 -14.06 14.38
CA ALA A 26 27.08 -13.49 13.96
C ALA A 26 26.08 -14.65 13.93
N THR A 27 25.10 -14.62 14.78
CA THR A 27 23.98 -15.58 14.77
C THR A 27 23.41 -15.53 13.37
N ALA A 28 23.61 -16.60 12.61
CA ALA A 28 23.00 -16.78 11.31
C ALA A 28 21.49 -16.55 11.52
N GLN A 29 20.93 -15.53 10.88
CA GLN A 29 19.49 -15.30 10.90
C GLN A 29 18.84 -16.60 10.41
N THR A 30 18.04 -17.21 11.28
CA THR A 30 17.24 -18.38 10.91
C THR A 30 16.40 -17.96 9.68
N PRO A 31 16.42 -18.72 8.58
CA PRO A 31 15.58 -18.40 7.42
C PRO A 31 14.15 -18.20 7.89
N ALA A 32 13.49 -17.16 7.39
CA ALA A 32 12.10 -16.87 7.75
C ALA A 32 11.28 -18.16 7.53
N GLN A 33 10.65 -18.64 8.59
CA GLN A 33 9.88 -19.88 8.53
C GLN A 33 8.75 -19.70 7.52
N LYS A 34 8.59 -20.67 6.60
CA LYS A 34 7.50 -20.66 5.61
C LYS A 34 6.16 -20.61 6.34
N PRO A 35 5.25 -19.67 6.00
CA PRO A 35 3.93 -19.61 6.61
C PRO A 35 3.18 -20.92 6.43
N ALA A 36 2.47 -21.36 7.46
CA ALA A 36 1.54 -22.46 7.33
C ALA A 36 0.29 -21.98 6.57
N THR A 37 -0.13 -22.73 5.56
CA THR A 37 -1.29 -22.38 4.73
C THR A 37 -2.27 -23.54 4.65
N PHE A 38 -3.56 -23.24 4.73
CA PHE A 38 -4.63 -24.21 4.51
C PHE A 38 -5.91 -23.52 4.07
N THR A 39 -6.85 -24.32 3.55
CA THR A 39 -8.17 -23.82 3.15
C THR A 39 -9.25 -24.54 3.97
N LEU A 40 -10.21 -23.79 4.48
CA LEU A 40 -11.37 -24.34 5.19
C LEU A 40 -12.36 -24.95 4.19
N ALA A 41 -13.25 -25.83 4.66
CA ALA A 41 -14.25 -26.50 3.83
C ALA A 41 -15.16 -25.52 3.06
N ASN A 42 -15.39 -24.32 3.60
CA ASN A 42 -16.18 -23.27 2.98
C ASN A 42 -15.38 -22.36 2.02
N GLY A 43 -14.12 -22.71 1.70
CA GLY A 43 -13.28 -21.99 0.75
C GLY A 43 -12.45 -20.85 1.32
N MET A 44 -12.51 -20.51 2.62
CA MET A 44 -11.66 -19.51 3.22
C MET A 44 -10.21 -19.95 3.22
N GLN A 45 -9.32 -19.13 2.68
CA GLN A 45 -7.88 -19.34 2.74
C GLN A 45 -7.34 -18.82 4.08
N VAL A 46 -6.45 -19.59 4.71
CA VAL A 46 -5.82 -19.23 6.00
C VAL A 46 -4.31 -19.27 5.85
N VAL A 47 -3.66 -18.22 6.34
CA VAL A 47 -2.19 -18.10 6.40
C VAL A 47 -1.79 -17.83 7.83
N VAL A 48 -0.87 -18.63 8.35
CA VAL A 48 -0.33 -18.46 9.70
C VAL A 48 1.17 -18.21 9.64
N ILE A 49 1.58 -17.04 10.11
CA ILE A 49 2.97 -16.59 10.16
C ILE A 49 3.43 -16.66 11.61
N SER A 50 4.12 -17.73 11.94
CA SER A 50 4.60 -17.96 13.33
C SER A 50 5.74 -17.02 13.68
N ASP A 51 5.59 -16.26 14.77
CA ASP A 51 6.62 -15.41 15.35
C ASP A 51 6.47 -15.39 16.87
N ARG A 52 7.30 -16.15 17.55
CA ARG A 52 7.20 -16.36 19.00
C ARG A 52 8.05 -15.40 19.84
N ARG A 53 8.56 -14.31 19.22
CA ARG A 53 9.40 -13.32 19.92
C ARG A 53 8.63 -12.53 21.00
N THR A 54 7.33 -12.35 20.81
CA THR A 54 6.45 -11.64 21.74
C THR A 54 5.10 -12.34 21.83
N PRO A 55 4.41 -12.37 23.02
CA PRO A 55 3.15 -13.09 23.21
C PRO A 55 1.94 -12.34 22.65
N VAL A 56 2.08 -11.79 21.45
CA VAL A 56 1.03 -11.04 20.75
C VAL A 56 0.75 -11.67 19.38
N VAL A 57 -0.46 -11.45 18.90
CA VAL A 57 -0.90 -11.87 17.58
C VAL A 57 -1.54 -10.68 16.85
N THR A 58 -1.30 -10.63 15.57
CA THR A 58 -2.03 -9.79 14.62
C THR A 58 -2.98 -10.69 13.84
N HIS A 59 -4.26 -10.49 14.03
CA HIS A 59 -5.34 -11.14 13.31
C HIS A 59 -5.80 -10.21 12.22
N MET A 60 -5.78 -10.64 10.96
CA MET A 60 -6.25 -9.85 9.80
C MET A 60 -7.22 -10.66 8.97
N LEU A 61 -8.36 -10.07 8.66
CA LEU A 61 -9.31 -10.61 7.71
C LEU A 61 -9.37 -9.70 6.48
N TRP A 62 -9.09 -10.26 5.31
CA TRP A 62 -9.05 -9.57 4.02
C TRP A 62 -10.18 -10.06 3.14
N TYR A 63 -11.03 -9.15 2.69
CA TYR A 63 -12.06 -9.44 1.69
C TYR A 63 -11.56 -9.05 0.30
N LYS A 64 -11.78 -9.95 -0.68
CA LYS A 64 -11.41 -9.75 -2.09
C LYS A 64 -12.44 -8.84 -2.78
N VAL A 65 -12.67 -7.67 -2.22
CA VAL A 65 -13.62 -6.66 -2.70
C VAL A 65 -13.18 -5.27 -2.25
N GLY A 66 -13.21 -4.31 -3.15
CA GLY A 66 -12.85 -2.91 -2.88
C GLY A 66 -13.64 -1.93 -3.76
N SER A 67 -13.17 -0.70 -3.87
CA SER A 67 -13.89 0.35 -4.61
C SER A 67 -14.03 0.06 -6.10
N ALA A 68 -13.17 -0.78 -6.68
CA ALA A 68 -13.28 -1.15 -8.08
C ALA A 68 -14.42 -2.14 -8.38
N ASP A 69 -15.01 -2.75 -7.36
CA ASP A 69 -16.14 -3.68 -7.48
C ASP A 69 -17.50 -2.99 -7.27
N GLU A 70 -17.50 -1.71 -7.01
CA GLU A 70 -18.71 -0.92 -6.83
C GLU A 70 -19.48 -0.74 -8.14
N VAL A 71 -20.79 -0.68 -8.04
CA VAL A 71 -21.65 -0.35 -9.17
C VAL A 71 -21.44 1.12 -9.58
N PRO A 72 -21.37 1.45 -10.88
CA PRO A 72 -21.31 2.84 -11.33
C PRO A 72 -22.44 3.69 -10.72
N GLY A 73 -22.10 4.89 -10.26
CA GLY A 73 -23.04 5.81 -9.57
C GLY A 73 -23.15 5.60 -8.07
N LYS A 74 -22.38 4.65 -7.49
CA LYS A 74 -22.34 4.35 -6.05
C LYS A 74 -20.91 4.27 -5.53
N SER A 75 -20.02 5.14 -6.01
CA SER A 75 -18.64 5.17 -5.55
C SER A 75 -18.54 5.56 -4.07
N GLY A 76 -17.57 4.95 -3.39
CA GLY A 76 -17.37 5.07 -1.94
C GLY A 76 -18.16 4.05 -1.12
N LEU A 77 -18.92 3.16 -1.76
CA LEU A 77 -19.75 2.15 -1.08
C LEU A 77 -18.91 1.14 -0.29
N ALA A 78 -17.77 0.70 -0.85
CA ALA A 78 -16.85 -0.21 -0.16
C ALA A 78 -16.28 0.43 1.10
N HIS A 79 -15.83 1.69 1.02
CA HIS A 79 -15.32 2.45 2.16
C HIS A 79 -16.43 2.77 3.17
N PHE A 80 -17.62 3.14 2.70
CA PHE A 80 -18.78 3.34 3.57
C PHE A 80 -19.15 2.06 4.34
N LEU A 81 -19.14 0.90 3.68
CA LEU A 81 -19.37 -0.37 4.35
C LEU A 81 -18.25 -0.69 5.37
N GLU A 82 -17.00 -0.35 5.10
CA GLU A 82 -15.92 -0.45 6.09
C GLU A 82 -16.31 0.21 7.40
N HIS A 83 -16.79 1.46 7.37
CA HIS A 83 -17.29 2.20 8.54
C HIS A 83 -18.48 1.50 9.21
N LEU A 84 -19.43 1.04 8.41
CA LEU A 84 -20.64 0.39 8.91
C LEU A 84 -20.38 -0.96 9.57
N MET A 85 -19.29 -1.63 9.25
CA MET A 85 -18.89 -2.88 9.89
C MET A 85 -18.59 -2.72 11.40
N PHE A 86 -18.35 -1.52 11.87
CA PHE A 86 -18.17 -1.22 13.29
C PHE A 86 -19.49 -0.93 14.04
N LYS A 87 -20.63 -0.93 13.33
CA LYS A 87 -21.94 -0.57 13.90
C LYS A 87 -22.69 -1.74 14.56
N GLY A 88 -22.06 -2.93 14.60
CA GLY A 88 -22.50 -4.05 15.42
C GLY A 88 -23.31 -5.11 14.69
N THR A 89 -23.56 -6.17 15.42
CA THR A 89 -24.33 -7.34 15.01
C THR A 89 -25.49 -7.58 15.99
N ALA A 90 -26.31 -8.60 15.73
CA ALA A 90 -27.35 -9.00 16.68
C ALA A 90 -26.77 -9.48 18.03
N LYS A 91 -25.56 -10.07 18.04
CA LYS A 91 -24.88 -10.56 19.25
C LYS A 91 -24.03 -9.48 19.92
N HIS A 92 -23.42 -8.61 19.13
CA HIS A 92 -22.50 -7.58 19.60
C HIS A 92 -22.98 -6.20 19.13
N PRO A 93 -23.65 -5.40 19.98
CA PRO A 93 -24.14 -4.08 19.60
C PRO A 93 -23.01 -3.13 19.23
N ALA A 94 -23.37 -1.99 18.61
CA ALA A 94 -22.44 -0.98 18.15
C ALA A 94 -21.38 -0.62 19.22
N GLY A 95 -20.11 -0.59 18.82
CA GLY A 95 -18.97 -0.31 19.69
C GLY A 95 -18.56 -1.44 20.64
N ALA A 96 -19.32 -2.54 20.73
CA ALA A 96 -18.96 -3.65 21.64
C ALA A 96 -17.63 -4.30 21.23
N PHE A 97 -17.38 -4.45 19.95
CA PHE A 97 -16.13 -5.02 19.46
C PHE A 97 -14.94 -4.13 19.85
N SER A 98 -14.97 -2.85 19.50
CA SER A 98 -13.92 -1.88 19.83
C SER A 98 -13.67 -1.77 21.33
N LYS A 99 -14.74 -1.79 22.13
CA LYS A 99 -14.64 -1.83 23.59
C LYS A 99 -13.92 -3.09 24.06
N GLN A 100 -14.23 -4.24 23.47
CA GLN A 100 -13.59 -5.52 23.86
C GLN A 100 -12.10 -5.51 23.50
N VAL A 101 -11.72 -5.02 22.31
CA VAL A 101 -10.31 -4.86 21.91
C VAL A 101 -9.56 -3.96 22.88
N THR A 102 -10.17 -2.82 23.25
CA THR A 102 -9.60 -1.88 24.23
C THR A 102 -9.43 -2.52 25.61
N LEU A 103 -10.42 -3.28 26.10
CA LEU A 103 -10.33 -3.98 27.36
C LEU A 103 -9.21 -5.03 27.39
N PHE A 104 -8.88 -5.61 26.24
CA PHE A 104 -7.75 -6.53 26.09
C PHE A 104 -6.40 -5.80 25.92
N GLY A 105 -6.36 -4.48 25.97
CA GLY A 105 -5.14 -3.70 25.72
C GLY A 105 -4.66 -3.81 24.28
N GLY A 106 -5.56 -4.18 23.36
CA GLY A 106 -5.28 -4.33 21.94
C GLY A 106 -5.48 -3.06 21.14
N SER A 107 -5.25 -3.18 19.85
CA SER A 107 -5.57 -2.16 18.85
C SER A 107 -6.29 -2.79 17.66
N GLU A 108 -7.16 -2.02 17.01
CA GLU A 108 -7.85 -2.42 15.80
C GLU A 108 -7.87 -1.29 14.78
N ASN A 109 -8.05 -1.64 13.54
CA ASN A 109 -8.36 -0.69 12.46
C ASN A 109 -8.89 -1.47 11.24
N ALA A 110 -9.27 -0.71 10.21
CA ALA A 110 -9.64 -1.23 8.91
C ALA A 110 -9.02 -0.38 7.79
N PHE A 111 -9.11 -0.85 6.58
CA PHE A 111 -8.63 -0.15 5.39
C PHE A 111 -9.34 -0.67 4.15
N THR A 112 -9.68 0.24 3.24
CA THR A 112 -10.22 -0.07 1.91
C THR A 112 -9.25 0.40 0.82
N SER A 113 -9.12 -0.42 -0.22
CA SER A 113 -8.38 -0.13 -1.45
C SER A 113 -9.30 -0.35 -2.66
N SER A 114 -8.75 -0.21 -3.86
CA SER A 114 -9.50 -0.54 -5.08
C SER A 114 -9.84 -2.03 -5.16
N ASP A 115 -8.97 -2.91 -4.66
CA ASP A 115 -9.10 -4.35 -4.84
C ASP A 115 -9.49 -5.13 -3.58
N TYR A 116 -9.44 -4.51 -2.43
CA TYR A 116 -9.67 -5.20 -1.17
C TYR A 116 -10.16 -4.26 -0.06
N THR A 117 -10.81 -4.89 0.93
CA THR A 117 -11.10 -4.29 2.24
C THR A 117 -10.57 -5.23 3.32
N GLY A 118 -9.87 -4.69 4.31
CA GLY A 118 -9.26 -5.48 5.37
C GLY A 118 -9.54 -4.94 6.76
N TYR A 119 -9.69 -5.84 7.71
CA TYR A 119 -9.90 -5.55 9.13
C TYR A 119 -8.84 -6.24 9.95
N PHE A 120 -8.33 -5.60 10.99
CA PHE A 120 -7.34 -6.24 11.83
C PHE A 120 -7.45 -5.85 13.29
N GLN A 121 -7.04 -6.79 14.14
CA GLN A 121 -6.86 -6.60 15.57
C GLN A 121 -5.47 -7.10 15.97
N ARG A 122 -4.83 -6.40 16.87
CA ARG A 122 -3.59 -6.83 17.51
C ARG A 122 -3.85 -6.97 19.00
N VAL A 123 -3.72 -8.19 19.49
CA VAL A 123 -4.04 -8.56 20.89
C VAL A 123 -3.00 -9.57 21.43
N THR A 124 -3.04 -9.85 22.72
CA THR A 124 -2.29 -10.97 23.29
C THR A 124 -2.85 -12.30 22.78
N LYS A 125 -2.00 -13.32 22.66
CA LYS A 125 -2.32 -14.64 22.10
C LYS A 125 -3.59 -15.26 22.70
N ASP A 126 -3.76 -15.17 24.00
CA ASP A 126 -4.90 -15.74 24.75
C ASP A 126 -6.25 -15.11 24.37
N LYS A 127 -6.26 -13.92 23.73
CA LYS A 127 -7.46 -13.23 23.25
C LYS A 127 -7.81 -13.53 21.79
N LEU A 128 -6.93 -14.19 21.04
CA LEU A 128 -7.17 -14.53 19.64
C LEU A 128 -8.51 -15.28 19.43
N PRO A 129 -8.89 -16.29 20.24
CA PRO A 129 -10.16 -17.00 20.04
C PRO A 129 -11.38 -16.07 20.06
N VAL A 130 -11.40 -15.09 20.97
CA VAL A 130 -12.50 -14.12 21.09
C VAL A 130 -12.53 -13.21 19.87
N MET A 131 -11.37 -12.73 19.39
CA MET A 131 -11.32 -11.90 18.17
C MET A 131 -11.83 -12.66 16.96
N MET A 132 -11.44 -13.92 16.78
CA MET A 132 -11.90 -14.76 15.68
C MET A 132 -13.42 -15.03 15.75
N GLU A 133 -13.97 -15.22 16.94
CA GLU A 133 -15.43 -15.41 17.12
C GLU A 133 -16.20 -14.14 16.76
N MET A 134 -15.79 -12.98 17.27
CA MET A 134 -16.45 -11.70 17.00
C MET A 134 -16.32 -11.28 15.54
N GLU A 135 -15.17 -11.53 14.91
CA GLU A 135 -14.96 -11.23 13.50
C GLU A 135 -15.76 -12.17 12.57
N ALA A 136 -15.86 -13.47 12.92
CA ALA A 136 -16.70 -14.42 12.20
C ALA A 136 -18.20 -14.08 12.34
N ASP A 137 -18.64 -13.57 13.50
CA ASP A 137 -20.01 -13.09 13.71
C ASP A 137 -20.30 -11.89 12.81
N ARG A 138 -19.42 -10.87 12.75
CA ARG A 138 -19.68 -9.71 11.93
C ARG A 138 -19.56 -9.97 10.42
N MET A 139 -18.94 -11.08 9.99
CA MET A 139 -18.90 -11.46 8.58
C MET A 139 -20.29 -11.67 7.96
N THR A 140 -21.29 -12.11 8.76
CA THR A 140 -22.66 -12.38 8.29
C THR A 140 -23.75 -11.79 9.19
N GLY A 141 -23.38 -11.34 10.38
CA GLY A 141 -24.32 -10.90 11.41
C GLY A 141 -24.59 -9.40 11.49
N LEU A 142 -24.05 -8.60 10.56
CA LEU A 142 -24.18 -7.13 10.57
C LEU A 142 -25.65 -6.70 10.57
N VAL A 143 -26.01 -5.83 11.53
CA VAL A 143 -27.36 -5.25 11.65
C VAL A 143 -27.30 -3.75 11.48
N LEU A 144 -27.87 -3.24 10.41
CA LEU A 144 -27.90 -1.84 10.08
C LEU A 144 -29.32 -1.27 10.17
N LYS A 145 -29.44 -0.09 10.79
CA LYS A 145 -30.65 0.70 10.85
C LYS A 145 -30.36 2.09 10.30
N ASP A 146 -31.37 2.80 9.80
CA ASP A 146 -31.21 4.12 9.19
C ASP A 146 -30.69 5.17 10.19
N ASP A 147 -31.08 5.06 11.46
CA ASP A 147 -30.61 5.93 12.55
C ASP A 147 -29.11 5.78 12.86
N VAL A 148 -28.47 4.72 12.34
CA VAL A 148 -27.03 4.50 12.44
C VAL A 148 -26.32 4.76 11.10
N VAL A 149 -26.95 4.37 9.98
CA VAL A 149 -26.34 4.44 8.64
C VAL A 149 -26.23 5.89 8.16
N LEU A 150 -27.28 6.71 8.34
CA LEU A 150 -27.28 8.09 7.84
C LEU A 150 -26.24 8.97 8.55
N PRO A 151 -26.13 8.96 9.90
CA PRO A 151 -25.06 9.69 10.58
C PRO A 151 -23.66 9.22 10.17
N GLU A 152 -23.46 7.92 9.91
CA GLU A 152 -22.15 7.43 9.47
C GLU A 152 -21.79 7.87 8.05
N ARG A 153 -22.78 8.01 7.17
CA ARG A 153 -22.56 8.63 5.87
C ARG A 153 -22.07 10.08 6.00
N ASP A 154 -22.62 10.82 6.97
CA ASP A 154 -22.18 12.19 7.23
C ASP A 154 -20.74 12.22 7.79
N VAL A 155 -20.32 11.21 8.57
CA VAL A 155 -18.91 11.03 8.98
C VAL A 155 -18.00 10.82 7.76
N VAL A 156 -18.41 9.97 6.82
CA VAL A 156 -17.62 9.74 5.57
C VAL A 156 -17.56 11.01 4.72
N LEU A 157 -18.64 11.80 4.67
CA LEU A 157 -18.63 13.10 3.98
C LEU A 157 -17.70 14.10 4.66
N GLU A 158 -17.62 14.10 5.98
CA GLU A 158 -16.68 14.95 6.70
C GLU A 158 -15.22 14.49 6.47
N GLU A 159 -14.98 13.18 6.43
CA GLU A 159 -13.68 12.63 6.03
C GLU A 159 -13.30 13.02 4.59
N PHE A 160 -14.25 13.01 3.66
CA PHE A 160 -14.05 13.53 2.32
C PHE A 160 -13.64 15.01 2.34
N ASN A 161 -14.32 15.83 3.15
CA ASN A 161 -13.97 17.24 3.31
C ASN A 161 -12.52 17.40 3.80
N GLN A 162 -12.12 16.63 4.82
CA GLN A 162 -10.78 16.70 5.40
C GLN A 162 -9.70 16.21 4.45
N ARG A 163 -9.92 15.06 3.79
CA ARG A 163 -8.90 14.40 2.97
C ARG A 163 -8.82 14.93 1.55
N VAL A 164 -9.94 15.41 0.98
CA VAL A 164 -10.04 15.77 -0.43
C VAL A 164 -10.40 17.23 -0.61
N ALA A 165 -11.57 17.71 -0.10
CA ALA A 165 -12.03 19.06 -0.39
C ALA A 165 -11.06 20.13 0.14
N ASN A 166 -10.40 19.87 1.27
CA ASN A 166 -9.40 20.76 1.85
C ASN A 166 -7.97 20.56 1.29
N SER A 167 -7.76 19.62 0.37
CA SER A 167 -6.45 19.31 -0.20
C SER A 167 -6.45 19.47 -1.72
N PRO A 168 -5.93 20.59 -2.28
CA PRO A 168 -5.78 20.73 -3.73
C PRO A 168 -4.97 19.60 -4.37
N ASP A 169 -3.99 19.08 -3.66
CA ASP A 169 -3.18 17.94 -4.09
C ASP A 169 -4.01 16.66 -4.30
N ALA A 170 -4.87 16.33 -3.34
CA ALA A 170 -5.78 15.20 -3.44
C ALA A 170 -6.84 15.38 -4.54
N GLN A 171 -7.35 16.59 -4.71
CA GLN A 171 -8.28 16.94 -5.79
C GLN A 171 -7.64 16.72 -7.17
N LEU A 172 -6.41 17.22 -7.37
CA LEU A 172 -5.66 16.97 -8.60
C LEU A 172 -5.45 15.46 -8.81
N GLY A 173 -5.07 14.73 -7.75
CA GLY A 173 -4.87 13.29 -7.80
C GLY A 173 -6.11 12.53 -8.30
N GLN A 174 -7.30 12.85 -7.77
CA GLN A 174 -8.57 12.25 -8.21
C GLN A 174 -8.84 12.51 -9.70
N GLN A 175 -8.65 13.76 -10.16
CA GLN A 175 -8.87 14.12 -11.57
C GLN A 175 -7.86 13.43 -12.49
N MET A 176 -6.61 13.31 -12.08
CA MET A 176 -5.60 12.58 -12.82
C MET A 176 -5.91 11.09 -12.94
N MET A 177 -6.37 10.45 -11.87
CA MET A 177 -6.76 9.02 -11.90
C MET A 177 -7.95 8.80 -12.82
N ALA A 178 -8.98 9.65 -12.76
CA ALA A 178 -10.12 9.60 -13.67
C ALA A 178 -9.69 9.79 -15.13
N ALA A 179 -8.78 10.72 -15.41
CA ALA A 179 -8.23 10.92 -16.74
C ALA A 179 -7.31 9.76 -17.18
N LEU A 180 -6.59 9.10 -16.28
CA LEU A 180 -5.69 8.00 -16.60
C LEU A 180 -6.45 6.76 -17.05
N TYR A 181 -7.47 6.37 -16.27
CA TYR A 181 -8.17 5.11 -16.43
C TYR A 181 -9.42 5.18 -17.30
N LEU A 182 -9.96 6.37 -17.55
CA LEU A 182 -11.20 6.60 -18.33
C LEU A 182 -12.38 5.75 -17.80
N ASN A 183 -12.72 4.65 -18.47
CA ASN A 183 -13.83 3.77 -18.10
C ASN A 183 -13.48 2.65 -17.12
N HIS A 184 -12.19 2.46 -16.78
CA HIS A 184 -11.78 1.43 -15.82
C HIS A 184 -12.09 1.89 -14.38
N PRO A 185 -12.57 0.99 -13.49
CA PRO A 185 -12.99 1.37 -12.14
C PRO A 185 -11.86 1.94 -11.24
N TYR A 186 -10.59 1.73 -11.56
CA TYR A 186 -9.48 2.39 -10.86
C TYR A 186 -9.45 3.92 -11.04
N GLY A 187 -10.19 4.46 -11.99
CA GLY A 187 -10.40 5.91 -12.12
C GLY A 187 -11.32 6.50 -11.06
N ARG A 188 -12.04 5.68 -10.28
CA ARG A 188 -12.89 6.13 -9.19
C ARG A 188 -12.10 6.24 -7.89
N PRO A 189 -12.26 7.32 -7.10
CA PRO A 189 -11.60 7.42 -5.80
C PRO A 189 -12.15 6.40 -4.81
N VAL A 190 -11.29 5.82 -3.98
CA VAL A 190 -11.69 4.82 -2.96
C VAL A 190 -12.71 5.41 -1.98
N ILE A 191 -12.52 6.66 -1.57
CA ILE A 191 -13.48 7.35 -0.69
C ILE A 191 -14.82 7.65 -1.39
N GLY A 192 -14.84 7.62 -2.74
CA GLY A 192 -16.00 7.95 -3.56
C GLY A 192 -16.02 9.39 -4.05
N TRP A 193 -16.89 9.65 -5.03
CA TRP A 193 -17.26 11.01 -5.45
C TRP A 193 -18.28 11.58 -4.48
N LYS A 194 -18.11 12.83 -4.05
CA LYS A 194 -18.98 13.46 -3.04
C LYS A 194 -20.48 13.31 -3.35
N GLN A 195 -20.89 13.65 -4.58
CA GLN A 195 -22.28 13.56 -5.03
C GLN A 195 -22.86 12.15 -5.09
N GLU A 196 -22.01 11.12 -5.08
CA GLU A 196 -22.43 9.72 -4.99
C GLU A 196 -22.49 9.27 -3.53
N ILE A 197 -21.53 9.66 -2.69
CA ILE A 197 -21.54 9.40 -1.23
C ILE A 197 -22.82 9.94 -0.61
N GLU A 198 -23.25 11.17 -0.97
CA GLU A 198 -24.46 11.82 -0.47
C GLU A 198 -25.74 11.00 -0.69
N LYS A 199 -25.73 10.06 -1.65
CA LYS A 199 -26.88 9.23 -2.03
C LYS A 199 -26.80 7.80 -1.49
N LEU A 200 -25.67 7.39 -0.92
CA LEU A 200 -25.51 6.05 -0.36
C LEU A 200 -26.50 5.85 0.78
N ASN A 201 -27.06 4.66 0.86
CA ASN A 201 -28.07 4.29 1.83
C ASN A 201 -27.84 2.88 2.40
N ARG A 202 -28.71 2.48 3.31
CA ARG A 202 -28.65 1.17 3.98
C ARG A 202 -28.81 0.01 3.01
N GLU A 203 -29.73 0.13 2.06
CA GLU A 203 -30.03 -0.90 1.08
C GLU A 203 -28.83 -1.19 0.20
N ASP A 204 -28.12 -0.16 -0.25
CA ASP A 204 -26.88 -0.27 -1.02
C ASP A 204 -25.79 -0.99 -0.21
N ALA A 205 -25.59 -0.56 1.04
CA ALA A 205 -24.60 -1.17 1.92
C ALA A 205 -24.90 -2.65 2.20
N LEU A 206 -26.16 -2.98 2.52
CA LEU A 206 -26.56 -4.36 2.78
C LEU A 206 -26.48 -5.26 1.54
N ALA A 207 -26.80 -4.73 0.35
CA ALA A 207 -26.67 -5.49 -0.91
C ALA A 207 -25.19 -5.81 -1.19
N PHE A 208 -24.31 -4.85 -1.04
CA PHE A 208 -22.86 -5.02 -1.23
C PHE A 208 -22.27 -5.99 -0.19
N TYR A 209 -22.65 -5.84 1.08
CA TYR A 209 -22.25 -6.73 2.15
C TYR A 209 -22.65 -8.17 1.89
N LYS A 210 -23.92 -8.44 1.60
CA LYS A 210 -24.43 -9.80 1.34
C LYS A 210 -23.80 -10.47 0.13
N LEU A 211 -23.41 -9.67 -0.88
CA LEU A 211 -22.77 -10.19 -2.08
C LEU A 211 -21.30 -10.56 -1.84
N HIS A 212 -20.57 -9.77 -1.11
CA HIS A 212 -19.11 -9.84 -1.09
C HIS A 212 -18.49 -10.35 0.23
N TYR A 213 -19.19 -10.22 1.38
CA TYR A 213 -18.65 -10.61 2.68
C TYR A 213 -18.99 -12.06 2.98
N ALA A 214 -18.08 -12.94 2.59
CA ALA A 214 -18.24 -14.38 2.75
C ALA A 214 -16.87 -15.07 2.87
N PRO A 215 -16.79 -16.26 3.49
CA PRO A 215 -15.53 -16.96 3.69
C PRO A 215 -14.80 -17.30 2.39
N ASN A 216 -15.48 -17.70 1.34
CA ASN A 216 -14.88 -18.00 0.03
C ASN A 216 -14.42 -16.74 -0.74
N ASN A 217 -14.72 -15.53 -0.25
CA ASN A 217 -14.20 -14.26 -0.74
C ASN A 217 -13.21 -13.61 0.25
N ALA A 218 -12.74 -14.37 1.24
CA ALA A 218 -11.90 -13.84 2.29
C ALA A 218 -10.61 -14.64 2.48
N ILE A 219 -9.59 -13.97 3.02
CA ILE A 219 -8.31 -14.54 3.43
C ILE A 219 -8.08 -14.16 4.90
N LEU A 220 -7.92 -15.17 5.74
CA LEU A 220 -7.54 -14.99 7.12
C LEU A 220 -6.02 -15.07 7.26
N ILE A 221 -5.40 -14.04 7.84
CA ILE A 221 -3.97 -14.01 8.13
C ILE A 221 -3.76 -13.81 9.61
N ILE A 222 -3.07 -14.74 10.24
CA ILE A 222 -2.67 -14.66 11.64
C ILE A 222 -1.15 -14.61 11.72
N ALA A 223 -0.61 -13.52 12.26
CA ALA A 223 0.83 -13.38 12.44
C ALA A 223 1.15 -13.18 13.93
N GLY A 224 2.07 -13.97 14.49
CA GLY A 224 2.48 -13.83 15.87
C GLY A 224 2.74 -15.15 16.60
N ASP A 225 2.57 -15.15 17.92
CA ASP A 225 2.88 -16.30 18.80
C ASP A 225 1.88 -17.45 18.67
N VAL A 226 1.70 -17.94 17.47
CA VAL A 226 0.83 -19.10 17.18
C VAL A 226 1.42 -19.95 16.06
N SER A 227 1.00 -21.21 16.00
CA SER A 227 1.30 -22.14 14.89
C SER A 227 0.06 -22.44 14.06
N GLY A 228 0.26 -23.02 12.87
CA GLY A 228 -0.83 -23.49 12.02
C GLY A 228 -1.73 -24.50 12.73
N ASP A 229 -1.16 -25.40 13.53
CA ASP A 229 -1.90 -26.43 14.27
C ASP A 229 -2.74 -25.83 15.41
N GLU A 230 -2.29 -24.73 16.04
CA GLU A 230 -3.05 -23.99 17.04
C GLU A 230 -4.21 -23.21 16.41
N VAL A 231 -4.01 -22.61 15.24
CA VAL A 231 -5.00 -21.77 14.55
C VAL A 231 -6.06 -22.60 13.82
N ARG A 232 -5.70 -23.74 13.21
CA ARG A 232 -6.64 -24.53 12.40
C ARG A 232 -7.95 -24.87 13.15
N PRO A 233 -7.92 -25.49 14.36
CA PRO A 233 -9.16 -25.82 15.07
C PRO A 233 -9.95 -24.57 15.52
N LEU A 234 -9.27 -23.43 15.74
CA LEU A 234 -9.94 -22.16 16.00
C LEU A 234 -10.68 -21.66 14.76
N ALA A 235 -10.04 -21.66 13.61
CA ALA A 235 -10.63 -21.23 12.35
C ALA A 235 -11.81 -22.12 11.92
N GLU A 236 -11.70 -23.44 12.11
CA GLU A 236 -12.75 -24.39 11.78
C GLU A 236 -14.02 -24.20 12.64
N ARG A 237 -13.87 -23.94 13.95
CA ARG A 237 -15.04 -23.75 14.83
C ARG A 237 -15.62 -22.32 14.78
N THR A 238 -14.93 -21.34 14.20
CA THR A 238 -15.40 -19.96 14.03
C THR A 238 -15.80 -19.71 12.57
N TYR A 239 -14.87 -19.31 11.74
CA TYR A 239 -15.10 -19.03 10.30
C TYR A 239 -15.59 -20.26 9.52
N GLY A 240 -15.15 -21.47 9.89
CA GLY A 240 -15.57 -22.70 9.24
C GLY A 240 -17.08 -22.99 9.35
N GLN A 241 -17.76 -22.36 10.32
CA GLN A 241 -19.22 -22.46 10.49
C GLN A 241 -20.01 -21.47 9.62
N VAL A 242 -19.33 -20.49 9.02
CA VAL A 242 -19.96 -19.51 8.14
C VAL A 242 -20.16 -20.13 6.76
N PRO A 243 -21.38 -20.10 6.19
CA PRO A 243 -21.62 -20.66 4.86
C PRO A 243 -20.91 -19.88 3.76
N ALA A 244 -20.44 -20.60 2.73
CA ALA A 244 -19.92 -19.97 1.52
C ALA A 244 -21.04 -19.25 0.75
N GLN A 245 -20.69 -18.18 0.02
CA GLN A 245 -21.59 -17.48 -0.88
C GLN A 245 -21.47 -18.07 -2.30
N PRO A 246 -22.49 -18.79 -2.81
CA PRO A 246 -22.41 -19.46 -4.11
C PRO A 246 -22.27 -18.52 -5.31
N ALA A 247 -22.69 -17.25 -5.16
CA ALA A 247 -22.61 -16.26 -6.23
C ALA A 247 -21.17 -15.73 -6.47
N ILE A 248 -20.23 -16.01 -5.56
CA ILE A 248 -18.83 -15.57 -5.70
C ILE A 248 -18.10 -16.52 -6.66
N PRO A 249 -17.53 -16.00 -7.78
CA PRO A 249 -16.82 -16.83 -8.73
C PRO A 249 -15.51 -17.36 -8.11
N ALA A 250 -15.09 -18.55 -8.52
CA ALA A 250 -13.83 -19.16 -8.05
C ALA A 250 -12.61 -18.32 -8.43
N GLN A 251 -12.67 -17.62 -9.58
CA GLN A 251 -11.66 -16.68 -10.02
C GLN A 251 -12.26 -15.28 -10.16
N ARG A 252 -11.63 -14.31 -9.54
CA ARG A 252 -12.00 -12.89 -9.65
C ARG A 252 -11.40 -12.33 -10.93
N VAL A 253 -12.28 -11.97 -11.88
CA VAL A 253 -11.89 -11.34 -13.14
C VAL A 253 -12.76 -10.11 -13.35
N ARG A 254 -12.16 -8.97 -13.68
CA ARG A 254 -12.86 -7.79 -14.16
C ARG A 254 -12.84 -7.78 -15.68
N ALA A 255 -14.02 -7.55 -16.26
CA ALA A 255 -14.17 -7.49 -17.71
C ALA A 255 -13.71 -6.13 -18.30
N GLN A 256 -13.54 -5.13 -17.47
CA GLN A 256 -13.14 -3.78 -17.91
C GLN A 256 -11.63 -3.66 -17.93
N GLU A 257 -11.10 -3.22 -19.08
CA GLU A 257 -9.70 -2.86 -19.25
C GLU A 257 -9.57 -1.36 -19.53
N PRO A 258 -8.48 -0.71 -19.12
CA PRO A 258 -8.21 0.65 -19.57
C PRO A 258 -8.11 0.66 -21.11
N PRO A 259 -8.80 1.59 -21.82
CA PRO A 259 -8.69 1.67 -23.26
C PRO A 259 -7.24 1.97 -23.67
N PRO A 260 -6.79 1.52 -24.86
CA PRO A 260 -5.46 1.82 -25.35
C PRO A 260 -5.20 3.33 -25.36
N PRO A 261 -4.09 3.80 -24.81
CA PRO A 261 -3.78 5.22 -24.76
C PRO A 261 -3.22 5.70 -26.10
N TYR A 262 -3.98 6.53 -26.80
CA TYR A 262 -3.58 7.11 -28.09
C TYR A 262 -2.91 8.48 -27.97
N ALA A 263 -3.19 9.21 -26.89
CA ALA A 263 -2.70 10.57 -26.68
C ALA A 263 -2.35 10.87 -25.23
N ALA A 264 -1.30 11.64 -24.99
CA ALA A 264 -1.01 12.23 -23.71
C ALA A 264 -2.14 13.17 -23.27
N ARG A 265 -2.44 13.17 -21.99
CA ARG A 265 -3.50 14.02 -21.40
C ARG A 265 -2.89 14.90 -20.31
N THR A 266 -3.49 16.07 -20.13
CA THR A 266 -3.05 17.06 -19.13
C THR A 266 -4.22 17.46 -18.25
N VAL A 267 -3.96 17.60 -16.95
CA VAL A 267 -4.89 18.11 -15.95
C VAL A 267 -4.19 19.22 -15.17
N THR A 268 -4.79 20.41 -15.12
CA THR A 268 -4.24 21.54 -14.36
C THR A 268 -5.23 21.94 -13.28
N LEU A 269 -4.77 22.03 -12.05
CA LEU A 269 -5.53 22.59 -10.94
C LEU A 269 -4.82 23.86 -10.44
N ALA A 270 -5.50 24.99 -10.54
CA ALA A 270 -5.11 26.25 -9.93
C ALA A 270 -5.92 26.48 -8.65
N ASP A 271 -5.25 26.66 -7.51
CA ASP A 271 -5.93 26.88 -6.23
C ASP A 271 -5.12 27.87 -5.39
N PRO A 272 -5.75 28.86 -4.76
CA PRO A 272 -5.07 29.86 -3.94
C PRO A 272 -4.38 29.29 -2.69
N ARG A 273 -4.79 28.11 -2.23
CA ARG A 273 -4.20 27.38 -1.09
C ARG A 273 -2.88 26.72 -1.42
N VAL A 274 -2.51 26.63 -2.70
CA VAL A 274 -1.24 25.98 -3.12
C VAL A 274 -0.06 26.86 -2.74
N GLU A 275 0.78 26.36 -1.87
CA GLU A 275 2.01 27.03 -1.46
C GLU A 275 3.17 26.70 -2.39
N GLN A 276 3.28 25.44 -2.79
CA GLN A 276 4.32 24.94 -3.68
C GLN A 276 3.69 24.28 -4.91
N ALA A 277 4.06 24.78 -6.06
CA ALA A 277 3.67 24.16 -7.33
C ALA A 277 4.31 22.77 -7.48
N SER A 278 3.60 21.86 -8.14
CA SER A 278 4.14 20.53 -8.43
C SER A 278 3.70 20.03 -9.80
N VAL A 279 4.52 19.17 -10.38
CA VAL A 279 4.19 18.43 -11.59
C VAL A 279 4.34 16.94 -11.31
N ARG A 280 3.38 16.16 -11.79
CA ARG A 280 3.43 14.70 -11.73
C ARG A 280 2.91 14.09 -13.02
N ARG A 281 3.48 12.96 -13.40
CA ARG A 281 3.05 12.24 -14.60
C ARG A 281 2.83 10.77 -14.24
N TYR A 282 1.64 10.27 -14.54
CA TYR A 282 1.24 8.89 -14.31
C TYR A 282 1.11 8.16 -15.64
N TYR A 283 1.60 6.91 -15.68
CA TYR A 283 1.51 6.02 -16.82
C TYR A 283 0.71 4.79 -16.44
N VAL A 284 -0.11 4.26 -17.33
CA VAL A 284 -0.69 2.93 -17.16
C VAL A 284 0.42 1.91 -17.42
N ALA A 285 0.63 1.02 -16.45
CA ALA A 285 1.62 -0.04 -16.46
C ALA A 285 0.99 -1.37 -16.01
N PRO A 286 1.55 -2.53 -16.38
CA PRO A 286 1.05 -3.80 -15.90
C PRO A 286 1.29 -3.95 -14.40
N SER A 287 0.44 -4.73 -13.74
CA SER A 287 0.63 -5.17 -12.36
C SER A 287 1.42 -6.49 -12.30
N ALA A 288 1.60 -7.03 -11.10
CA ALA A 288 2.16 -8.36 -10.90
C ALA A 288 1.27 -9.49 -11.47
N ILE A 289 -0.01 -9.20 -11.73
CA ILE A 289 -0.99 -10.14 -12.30
C ILE A 289 -1.09 -9.99 -13.81
N THR A 290 -1.09 -8.75 -14.32
CA THR A 290 -1.32 -8.47 -15.75
C THR A 290 -0.04 -8.41 -16.59
N GLY A 291 1.11 -8.28 -15.94
CA GLY A 291 2.42 -8.25 -16.60
C GLY A 291 2.97 -9.63 -16.95
N ALA A 292 3.94 -9.64 -17.85
CA ALA A 292 4.73 -10.83 -18.14
C ALA A 292 5.62 -11.22 -16.94
N ALA A 293 6.08 -12.47 -16.93
CA ALA A 293 6.95 -12.96 -15.85
C ALA A 293 8.20 -12.07 -15.68
N GLY A 294 8.41 -11.56 -14.47
CA GLY A 294 9.53 -10.68 -14.14
C GLY A 294 9.32 -9.19 -14.46
N GLU A 295 8.30 -8.82 -15.21
CA GLU A 295 8.06 -7.44 -15.66
C GLU A 295 7.72 -6.50 -14.48
N SER A 296 6.89 -6.95 -13.55
CA SER A 296 6.59 -6.18 -12.33
C SER A 296 7.84 -5.95 -11.48
N ALA A 297 8.75 -6.92 -11.38
CA ALA A 297 10.02 -6.74 -10.68
C ALA A 297 10.93 -5.73 -11.40
N ALA A 298 10.99 -5.76 -12.73
CA ALA A 298 11.75 -4.80 -13.53
C ALA A 298 11.19 -3.37 -13.38
N LEU A 299 9.86 -3.19 -13.39
CA LEU A 299 9.19 -1.91 -13.15
C LEU A 299 9.44 -1.39 -11.72
N GLN A 300 9.45 -2.27 -10.73
CA GLN A 300 9.80 -1.89 -9.35
C GLN A 300 11.24 -1.41 -9.24
N VAL A 301 12.19 -2.11 -9.86
CA VAL A 301 13.59 -1.70 -9.91
C VAL A 301 13.74 -0.38 -10.68
N LEU A 302 13.05 -0.23 -11.81
CA LEU A 302 13.03 1.00 -12.59
C LEU A 302 12.57 2.21 -11.75
N ALA A 303 11.45 2.08 -11.04
CA ALA A 303 10.93 3.14 -10.17
C ALA A 303 11.95 3.54 -9.09
N GLN A 304 12.60 2.53 -8.50
CA GLN A 304 13.59 2.75 -7.45
C GLN A 304 14.86 3.45 -7.97
N VAL A 305 15.37 3.04 -9.14
CA VAL A 305 16.52 3.71 -9.80
C VAL A 305 16.17 5.14 -10.17
N MET A 306 14.96 5.36 -10.71
CA MET A 306 14.53 6.68 -11.16
C MET A 306 14.30 7.66 -10.01
N GLY A 307 13.70 7.22 -8.89
CA GLY A 307 13.13 8.18 -7.95
C GLY A 307 13.36 7.92 -6.46
N SER A 308 14.15 6.91 -6.05
CA SER A 308 14.36 6.65 -4.63
C SER A 308 15.70 7.16 -4.12
N GLY A 309 15.61 8.12 -3.16
CA GLY A 309 16.77 8.70 -2.49
C GLY A 309 17.58 9.69 -3.37
N THR A 310 18.61 10.26 -2.77
CA THR A 310 19.42 11.32 -3.38
C THR A 310 20.31 10.85 -4.54
N SER A 311 20.56 9.55 -4.64
CA SER A 311 21.35 8.95 -5.73
C SER A 311 20.50 8.52 -6.93
N SER A 312 19.17 8.72 -6.90
CA SER A 312 18.27 8.39 -8.01
C SER A 312 18.47 9.33 -9.21
N TYR A 313 18.12 8.84 -10.39
CA TYR A 313 18.38 9.56 -11.64
C TYR A 313 17.64 10.90 -11.72
N LEU A 314 16.37 10.93 -11.33
CA LEU A 314 15.58 12.17 -11.32
C LEU A 314 16.08 13.16 -10.27
N HIS A 315 16.46 12.69 -9.07
CA HIS A 315 16.99 13.57 -8.05
C HIS A 315 18.33 14.17 -8.49
N ARG A 316 19.25 13.37 -9.02
CA ARG A 316 20.52 13.88 -9.55
C ARG A 316 20.26 14.93 -10.65
N ALA A 317 19.49 14.60 -11.66
CA ALA A 317 19.29 15.48 -12.80
C ALA A 317 18.57 16.80 -12.45
N LEU A 318 17.52 16.73 -11.62
CA LEU A 318 16.65 17.89 -11.32
C LEU A 318 17.15 18.71 -10.13
N VAL A 319 17.65 18.03 -9.07
CA VAL A 319 17.96 18.69 -7.81
C VAL A 319 19.45 19.02 -7.68
N LEU A 320 20.35 18.09 -8.09
CA LEU A 320 21.79 18.28 -7.92
C LEU A 320 22.42 18.98 -9.12
N ASP A 321 22.21 18.46 -10.34
CA ASP A 321 22.91 18.93 -11.55
C ASP A 321 22.30 20.23 -12.09
N LYS A 322 21.01 20.19 -12.47
CA LYS A 322 20.31 21.37 -13.03
C LYS A 322 19.82 22.34 -11.97
N GLN A 323 19.66 21.89 -10.75
CA GLN A 323 19.20 22.70 -9.61
C GLN A 323 17.87 23.45 -9.84
N ILE A 324 16.97 22.85 -10.65
CA ILE A 324 15.66 23.42 -11.02
C ILE A 324 14.49 22.86 -10.21
N ALA A 325 14.72 21.83 -9.38
CA ALA A 325 13.70 21.30 -8.50
C ALA A 325 14.17 21.25 -7.03
N ILE A 326 13.21 21.22 -6.12
CA ILE A 326 13.40 21.01 -4.67
C ILE A 326 13.42 19.51 -4.38
N SER A 327 12.55 18.75 -5.05
CA SER A 327 12.43 17.30 -4.92
C SER A 327 12.02 16.66 -6.22
N ALA A 328 12.37 15.38 -6.37
CA ALA A 328 11.91 14.54 -7.45
C ALA A 328 11.76 13.10 -6.96
N SER A 329 10.78 12.37 -7.47
CA SER A 329 10.52 10.97 -7.11
C SER A 329 9.92 10.18 -8.27
N ALA A 330 9.98 8.84 -8.15
CA ALA A 330 9.25 7.91 -8.98
C ALA A 330 8.74 6.75 -8.12
N TRP A 331 7.64 6.14 -8.53
CA TRP A 331 7.06 4.99 -7.85
C TRP A 331 6.32 4.07 -8.84
N TYR A 332 6.08 2.85 -8.40
CA TYR A 332 5.31 1.86 -9.12
C TYR A 332 4.43 1.09 -8.14
N SER A 333 3.15 0.92 -8.47
CA SER A 333 2.14 0.27 -7.62
C SER A 333 1.86 -1.16 -8.13
N GLY A 334 2.84 -2.07 -8.04
CA GLY A 334 2.77 -3.38 -8.67
C GLY A 334 1.72 -4.35 -8.13
N LEU A 335 1.26 -4.18 -6.87
CA LEU A 335 0.27 -5.07 -6.25
C LEU A 335 -1.16 -4.57 -6.54
N ALA A 336 -1.66 -4.90 -7.70
CA ALA A 336 -3.02 -4.62 -8.15
C ALA A 336 -3.56 -5.81 -8.97
N LEU A 337 -4.88 -6.00 -8.98
CA LEU A 337 -5.53 -7.06 -9.74
C LEU A 337 -5.45 -6.79 -11.25
N ASP A 338 -5.62 -5.53 -11.64
CA ASP A 338 -5.61 -5.08 -13.04
C ASP A 338 -4.38 -4.23 -13.34
N SER A 339 -4.30 -3.70 -14.58
CA SER A 339 -3.26 -2.75 -14.96
C SER A 339 -3.24 -1.56 -14.02
N THR A 340 -2.05 -1.21 -13.57
CA THR A 340 -1.78 -0.26 -12.51
C THR A 340 -1.06 0.98 -13.02
N GLN A 341 -0.40 1.71 -12.14
CA GLN A 341 0.27 2.95 -12.47
C GLN A 341 1.76 2.93 -12.13
N PHE A 342 2.53 3.58 -12.99
CA PHE A 342 3.88 4.06 -12.72
C PHE A 342 3.84 5.58 -12.67
N GLY A 343 4.49 6.22 -11.71
CA GLY A 343 4.46 7.67 -11.56
C GLY A 343 5.83 8.30 -11.40
N VAL A 344 5.96 9.53 -11.91
CA VAL A 344 7.08 10.43 -11.65
C VAL A 344 6.54 11.77 -11.16
N SER A 345 7.24 12.44 -10.26
CA SER A 345 6.87 13.77 -9.79
C SER A 345 8.06 14.63 -9.46
N ALA A 346 7.86 15.93 -9.48
CA ALA A 346 8.83 16.92 -9.02
C ALA A 346 8.14 18.17 -8.46
N THR A 347 8.82 18.81 -7.52
CA THR A 347 8.49 20.13 -7.00
C THR A 347 9.51 21.10 -7.56
N PRO A 348 9.16 21.97 -8.54
CA PRO A 348 10.08 22.92 -9.11
C PRO A 348 10.49 23.99 -8.08
N LYS A 349 11.66 24.59 -8.27
CA LYS A 349 12.03 25.83 -7.56
C LYS A 349 11.17 27.00 -8.03
N PRO A 350 10.98 28.04 -7.21
CA PRO A 350 10.23 29.23 -7.61
C PRO A 350 10.76 29.81 -8.95
N GLY A 351 9.85 30.11 -9.87
CA GLY A 351 10.18 30.69 -11.19
C GLY A 351 10.65 29.71 -12.25
N VAL A 352 10.76 28.43 -11.93
CA VAL A 352 11.10 27.39 -12.93
C VAL A 352 9.84 26.96 -13.68
N ASP A 353 9.91 26.93 -15.02
CA ASP A 353 8.83 26.46 -15.87
C ASP A 353 8.71 24.92 -15.80
N PHE A 354 7.48 24.42 -15.74
CA PHE A 354 7.20 22.98 -15.80
C PHE A 354 7.76 22.29 -17.05
N ALA A 355 7.81 22.99 -18.19
CA ALA A 355 8.40 22.46 -19.41
C ALA A 355 9.87 22.04 -19.23
N GLN A 356 10.63 22.76 -18.40
CA GLN A 356 12.02 22.40 -18.09
C GLN A 356 12.10 21.11 -17.26
N ILE A 357 11.17 20.93 -16.32
CA ILE A 357 11.07 19.70 -15.51
C ILE A 357 10.67 18.52 -16.40
N GLU A 358 9.66 18.70 -17.24
CA GLU A 358 9.18 17.64 -18.16
C GLU A 358 10.26 17.21 -19.16
N GLN A 359 11.06 18.15 -19.68
CA GLN A 359 12.19 17.82 -20.54
C GLN A 359 13.20 16.90 -19.84
N VAL A 360 13.42 17.11 -18.54
CA VAL A 360 14.29 16.21 -17.75
C VAL A 360 13.64 14.85 -17.53
N PHE A 361 12.34 14.79 -17.22
CA PHE A 361 11.62 13.52 -17.16
C PHE A 361 11.77 12.75 -18.47
N ASP A 362 11.48 13.40 -19.60
CA ASP A 362 11.53 12.80 -20.92
C ASP A 362 12.97 12.36 -21.28
N SER A 363 13.98 13.16 -20.94
CA SER A 363 15.40 12.85 -21.17
C SER A 363 15.87 11.64 -20.34
N VAL A 364 15.55 11.59 -19.04
CA VAL A 364 15.94 10.47 -18.16
C VAL A 364 15.25 9.18 -18.60
N ILE A 365 13.96 9.24 -18.95
CA ILE A 365 13.22 8.07 -19.44
C ILE A 365 13.80 7.58 -20.77
N ALA A 366 14.10 8.50 -21.71
CA ALA A 366 14.67 8.16 -23.01
C ALA A 366 16.07 7.54 -22.90
N ASP A 367 16.91 8.07 -21.99
CA ASP A 367 18.24 7.51 -21.73
C ASP A 367 18.13 6.07 -21.20
N ILE A 368 17.29 5.82 -20.19
CA ILE A 368 17.06 4.46 -19.66
C ILE A 368 16.49 3.54 -20.75
N ALA A 369 15.52 4.02 -21.54
CA ALA A 369 14.89 3.24 -22.62
C ALA A 369 15.86 2.90 -23.76
N GLN A 370 16.93 3.66 -23.94
CA GLN A 370 17.97 3.42 -24.94
C GLN A 370 19.13 2.61 -24.37
N ASN A 371 19.68 3.01 -23.24
CA ASN A 371 20.95 2.55 -22.70
C ASN A 371 20.83 1.62 -21.50
N GLY A 372 19.63 1.49 -20.89
CA GLY A 372 19.43 0.79 -19.63
C GLY A 372 19.94 1.59 -18.44
N VAL A 373 20.28 0.91 -17.36
CA VAL A 373 20.77 1.50 -16.11
C VAL A 373 22.20 1.04 -15.84
N ARG A 374 23.00 1.87 -15.16
CA ARG A 374 24.36 1.51 -14.79
C ARG A 374 24.38 0.31 -13.86
N ALA A 375 25.33 -0.60 -14.03
CA ALA A 375 25.43 -1.81 -13.23
C ALA A 375 25.51 -1.53 -11.72
N GLU A 376 26.26 -0.51 -11.31
CA GLU A 376 26.39 -0.11 -9.90
C GLU A 376 25.06 0.39 -9.29
N ASP A 377 24.26 1.15 -10.04
CA ASP A 377 22.94 1.63 -9.59
C ASP A 377 21.93 0.49 -9.53
N LEU A 378 21.97 -0.44 -10.49
CA LEU A 378 21.16 -1.63 -10.50
C LEU A 378 21.40 -2.48 -9.24
N GLU A 379 22.66 -2.81 -8.96
CA GLU A 379 23.00 -3.65 -7.80
C GLU A 379 22.70 -2.94 -6.47
N ARG A 380 22.97 -1.63 -6.37
CA ARG A 380 22.63 -0.84 -5.19
C ARG A 380 21.13 -0.89 -4.92
N VAL A 381 20.30 -0.66 -5.92
CA VAL A 381 18.83 -0.66 -5.80
C VAL A 381 18.28 -2.04 -5.47
N LYS A 382 18.79 -3.10 -6.12
CA LYS A 382 18.39 -4.47 -5.79
C LYS A 382 18.69 -4.80 -4.32
N ASN A 383 19.89 -4.45 -3.85
CA ASN A 383 20.26 -4.67 -2.45
C ASN A 383 19.36 -3.88 -1.50
N GLN A 384 18.99 -2.64 -1.83
CA GLN A 384 18.07 -1.85 -1.03
C GLN A 384 16.68 -2.51 -0.95
N LEU A 385 16.08 -2.89 -2.08
CA LEU A 385 14.77 -3.54 -2.12
C LEU A 385 14.74 -4.86 -1.35
N ILE A 386 15.84 -5.63 -1.42
CA ILE A 386 15.96 -6.89 -0.67
C ILE A 386 16.12 -6.61 0.82
N ALA A 387 16.92 -5.62 1.20
CA ALA A 387 17.08 -5.22 2.60
C ALA A 387 15.75 -4.75 3.21
N ASP A 388 14.99 -3.92 2.49
CA ASP A 388 13.67 -3.45 2.93
C ASP A 388 12.70 -4.64 3.16
N THR A 389 12.79 -5.67 2.33
CA THR A 389 12.03 -6.91 2.49
C THR A 389 12.43 -7.69 3.75
N ILE A 390 13.73 -7.74 4.06
CA ILE A 390 14.24 -8.40 5.27
C ILE A 390 13.79 -7.65 6.51
N TYR A 391 13.91 -6.30 6.53
CA TYR A 391 13.44 -5.49 7.66
C TYR A 391 11.92 -5.56 7.86
N ALA A 392 11.14 -5.71 6.78
CA ALA A 392 9.70 -5.90 6.89
C ALA A 392 9.33 -7.17 7.66
N GLN A 393 10.18 -8.21 7.66
CA GLN A 393 9.96 -9.46 8.40
C GLN A 393 10.04 -9.29 9.92
N ASP A 394 10.67 -8.22 10.40
CA ASP A 394 10.77 -7.95 11.83
C ASP A 394 9.46 -7.40 12.42
N ASN A 395 8.52 -6.95 11.60
CA ASN A 395 7.21 -6.46 12.02
C ASN A 395 6.10 -7.40 11.55
N GLN A 396 5.47 -8.09 12.51
CA GLN A 396 4.38 -9.05 12.25
C GLN A 396 3.22 -8.44 11.44
N ALA A 397 2.80 -7.21 11.78
CA ALA A 397 1.69 -6.54 11.08
C ALA A 397 2.07 -6.16 9.64
N THR A 398 3.30 -5.69 9.41
CA THR A 398 3.81 -5.39 8.07
C THR A 398 3.88 -6.63 7.21
N LEU A 399 4.38 -7.74 7.77
CA LEU A 399 4.46 -9.01 7.06
C LEU A 399 3.07 -9.56 6.73
N ALA A 400 2.13 -9.52 7.69
CA ALA A 400 0.74 -9.91 7.46
C ALA A 400 0.06 -9.06 6.37
N ARG A 401 0.31 -7.75 6.34
CA ARG A 401 -0.18 -6.87 5.28
C ARG A 401 0.41 -7.23 3.92
N TRP A 402 1.69 -7.56 3.86
CA TRP A 402 2.34 -7.92 2.61
C TRP A 402 1.75 -9.20 2.01
N TYR A 403 1.58 -10.25 2.82
CA TYR A 403 0.88 -11.46 2.37
C TYR A 403 -0.56 -11.16 1.96
N GLY A 404 -1.30 -10.38 2.76
CA GLY A 404 -2.68 -10.02 2.48
C GLY A 404 -2.84 -9.29 1.15
N SER A 405 -2.09 -8.22 0.93
CA SER A 405 -2.15 -7.42 -0.31
C SER A 405 -1.75 -8.22 -1.57
N ALA A 406 -0.84 -9.17 -1.43
CA ALA A 406 -0.45 -10.05 -2.54
C ALA A 406 -1.52 -11.11 -2.83
N MET A 407 -2.03 -11.77 -1.79
CA MET A 407 -2.96 -12.88 -1.97
C MET A 407 -4.37 -12.46 -2.39
N VAL A 408 -4.85 -11.27 -1.97
CA VAL A 408 -6.17 -10.77 -2.39
C VAL A 408 -6.27 -10.50 -3.89
N ILE A 409 -5.14 -10.25 -4.55
CA ILE A 409 -5.06 -10.09 -6.00
C ILE A 409 -4.76 -11.40 -6.74
N GLY A 410 -4.54 -12.51 -6.02
CA GLY A 410 -4.36 -13.84 -6.61
C GLY A 410 -2.92 -14.37 -6.62
N LEU A 411 -1.96 -13.65 -6.04
CA LEU A 411 -0.61 -14.17 -5.84
C LEU A 411 -0.62 -15.24 -4.73
N SER A 412 0.29 -16.20 -4.84
CA SER A 412 0.49 -17.25 -3.85
C SER A 412 1.45 -16.81 -2.72
N PRO A 413 1.46 -17.49 -1.57
CA PRO A 413 2.48 -17.29 -0.55
C PRO A 413 3.91 -17.52 -1.07
N ASP A 414 4.10 -18.42 -2.03
CA ASP A 414 5.40 -18.67 -2.66
C ASP A 414 5.84 -17.50 -3.55
N ASP A 415 4.89 -16.79 -4.17
CA ASP A 415 5.19 -15.54 -4.90
C ASP A 415 5.71 -14.45 -3.97
N VAL A 416 5.15 -14.32 -2.77
CA VAL A 416 5.64 -13.39 -1.76
C VAL A 416 7.05 -13.75 -1.31
N GLN A 417 7.31 -15.03 -1.02
CA GLN A 417 8.62 -15.50 -0.56
C GLN A 417 9.69 -15.40 -1.63
N SER A 418 9.36 -15.64 -2.90
CA SER A 418 10.31 -15.58 -4.01
C SER A 418 10.61 -14.16 -4.49
N TRP A 419 9.94 -13.14 -3.94
CA TRP A 419 10.14 -11.74 -4.34
C TRP A 419 11.61 -11.29 -4.32
N PRO A 420 12.41 -11.55 -3.25
CA PRO A 420 13.82 -11.17 -3.23
C PRO A 420 14.63 -11.84 -4.35
N THR A 421 14.32 -13.08 -4.66
CA THR A 421 14.97 -13.82 -5.76
C THR A 421 14.62 -13.22 -7.12
N ARG A 422 13.34 -12.85 -7.33
CA ARG A 422 12.89 -12.17 -8.55
C ARG A 422 13.57 -10.82 -8.74
N VAL A 423 13.65 -10.01 -7.68
CA VAL A 423 14.37 -8.73 -7.71
C VAL A 423 15.85 -8.93 -8.04
N ARG A 424 16.50 -9.93 -7.43
CA ARG A 424 17.91 -10.24 -7.69
C ARG A 424 18.16 -10.62 -9.14
N ALA A 425 17.23 -11.29 -9.78
CA ALA A 425 17.32 -11.73 -11.18
C ALA A 425 17.11 -10.62 -12.21
N VAL A 426 16.63 -9.45 -11.82
CA VAL A 426 16.39 -8.33 -12.75
C VAL A 426 17.70 -7.88 -13.40
N THR A 427 17.68 -7.72 -14.73
CA THR A 427 18.82 -7.26 -15.53
C THR A 427 18.60 -5.82 -16.01
N SER A 428 19.68 -5.14 -16.43
CA SER A 428 19.60 -3.80 -17.02
C SER A 428 18.79 -3.79 -18.32
N ASP A 429 18.84 -4.86 -19.10
CA ASP A 429 18.03 -5.02 -20.31
C ASP A 429 16.53 -5.08 -19.99
N GLN A 430 16.14 -5.80 -18.95
CA GLN A 430 14.74 -5.85 -18.52
C GLN A 430 14.24 -4.49 -18.03
N VAL A 431 15.07 -3.72 -17.31
CA VAL A 431 14.75 -2.36 -16.88
C VAL A 431 14.60 -1.42 -18.08
N ARG A 432 15.54 -1.52 -19.06
CA ARG A 432 15.47 -0.79 -20.35
C ARG A 432 14.17 -1.09 -21.07
N ASP A 433 13.86 -2.37 -21.26
CA ASP A 433 12.72 -2.82 -22.03
C ASP A 433 11.39 -2.43 -21.35
N ALA A 434 11.32 -2.48 -20.01
CA ALA A 434 10.19 -1.98 -19.23
C ALA A 434 10.00 -0.46 -19.41
N ALA A 435 11.06 0.34 -19.36
CA ALA A 435 10.99 1.78 -19.62
C ALA A 435 10.47 2.07 -21.04
N ARG A 436 10.98 1.35 -22.04
CA ARG A 436 10.57 1.49 -23.46
C ARG A 436 9.11 1.12 -23.69
N ALA A 437 8.64 0.04 -23.06
CA ALA A 437 7.28 -0.46 -23.28
C ALA A 437 6.22 0.39 -22.56
N TRP A 438 6.51 0.88 -21.36
CA TRP A 438 5.47 1.40 -20.47
C TRP A 438 5.56 2.90 -20.21
N LEU A 439 6.71 3.56 -20.37
CA LEU A 439 6.86 4.98 -20.12
C LEU A 439 6.75 5.85 -21.39
N ASP A 440 5.97 5.40 -22.37
CA ASP A 440 5.58 6.20 -23.54
C ASP A 440 4.62 7.32 -23.09
N LYS A 441 4.95 8.58 -23.44
CA LYS A 441 4.17 9.77 -23.08
C LYS A 441 2.69 9.67 -23.48
N ARG A 442 2.36 9.00 -24.59
CA ARG A 442 0.97 8.76 -25.02
C ARG A 442 0.15 7.97 -24.00
N ARG A 443 0.82 7.15 -23.17
CA ARG A 443 0.21 6.35 -22.09
C ARG A 443 0.02 7.13 -20.80
N SER A 444 0.30 8.45 -20.80
CA SER A 444 0.38 9.23 -19.57
C SER A 444 -0.71 10.28 -19.41
N VAL A 445 -0.90 10.65 -18.15
CA VAL A 445 -1.56 11.89 -17.73
C VAL A 445 -0.56 12.72 -16.96
N THR A 446 -0.34 13.98 -17.38
CA THR A 446 0.48 14.95 -16.64
C THR A 446 -0.42 15.89 -15.86
N GLY A 447 -0.21 16.00 -14.56
CA GLY A 447 -0.92 16.90 -13.66
C GLY A 447 -0.06 18.06 -13.21
N TYR A 448 -0.60 19.26 -13.25
CA TYR A 448 0.01 20.47 -12.72
C TYR A 448 -0.83 21.02 -11.57
N LEU A 449 -0.20 21.16 -10.41
CA LEU A 449 -0.75 21.90 -9.29
C LEU A 449 -0.10 23.26 -9.23
N ILE A 450 -0.87 24.32 -9.39
CA ILE A 450 -0.35 25.69 -9.44
C ILE A 450 -1.08 26.59 -8.44
N LYS A 451 -0.37 27.63 -7.98
CA LYS A 451 -1.00 28.67 -7.18
C LYS A 451 -1.91 29.53 -8.05
N ASP A 452 -3.18 29.65 -7.68
CA ASP A 452 -4.05 30.63 -8.30
C ASP A 452 -3.70 32.02 -7.75
N THR A 453 -3.22 32.89 -8.65
CA THR A 453 -2.89 34.30 -8.35
C THR A 453 -3.95 35.27 -8.88
N ALA A 454 -5.03 34.76 -9.49
CA ALA A 454 -6.11 35.62 -9.97
C ALA A 454 -6.79 36.32 -8.79
N PRO A 455 -7.10 37.65 -8.91
CA PRO A 455 -7.86 38.35 -7.88
C PRO A 455 -9.23 37.67 -7.76
N LYS A 456 -9.68 37.38 -6.50
CA LYS A 456 -10.98 36.79 -6.24
C LYS A 456 -12.04 37.65 -6.97
N ARG A 457 -12.74 37.05 -7.94
CA ARG A 457 -13.98 37.67 -8.45
C ARG A 457 -14.94 37.77 -7.27
N GLU A 458 -15.28 38.99 -6.89
CA GLU A 458 -16.38 39.21 -5.96
C GLU A 458 -17.64 38.56 -6.57
N GLU A 459 -18.10 37.48 -5.97
CA GLU A 459 -19.45 36.97 -6.26
C GLU A 459 -20.44 38.06 -5.93
N LYS A 460 -20.94 38.71 -6.95
CA LYS A 460 -22.11 39.56 -6.81
C LYS A 460 -23.24 38.67 -6.30
N ARG A 461 -23.52 38.77 -4.99
CA ARG A 461 -24.74 38.22 -4.40
C ARG A 461 -25.92 38.90 -5.14
N SER A 462 -26.57 38.13 -5.99
CA SER A 462 -27.87 38.47 -6.58
C SER A 462 -28.98 37.91 -5.70
#